data_32a6727d655ad54eb9230b446066c548
#
_entry.id   32a6727d655ad54eb9230b446066c548
#
_cell.length_a   1.000
_cell.length_b   1.000
_cell.length_c   1.000
_cell.angle_alpha   90.00
_cell.angle_beta   90.00
_cell.angle_gamma   90.00
#
_symmetry.space_group_name_H-M   'P 1'
#
loop_
_entity.id
_entity.type
_entity.pdbx_description
1 polymer ?
#
loop_
_entity_poly.entity_id
_entity_poly.type
_entity_poly.pdbx_seq_one_letter_code
_entity_poly.pdbx_strand_id
1 'polypeptide(L)'
;MQRSADTRAIIFRQWGCAPADAGRYASSSLRVMNMQASNKTSSWLFLICFALVFYGLGASFVESFVNYPTWRLIGANEFRAYHQALSPLVIGYMVIPKLITTILTILLLWFRPAPLPRWAIWLAVMLQLIPWVSTVAIQFPIQVQLSRDGLSLPLIEQLIFTNWWLRKVPQIINAFLFLWLMSLLLRRSFRAGAEA
;
A
#
# COMPACT_ATOMS: atom_id res chain seq x y z
N MET A 1 73.75 21.86 12.91
CA MET A 1 72.68 20.82 12.75
C MET A 1 71.38 21.26 13.44
N GLN A 2 70.82 22.45 13.13
CA GLN A 2 69.66 23.01 13.85
C GLN A 2 68.67 23.81 12.97
N ARG A 3 68.69 23.61 11.63
CA ARG A 3 67.81 24.33 10.67
C ARG A 3 66.68 23.49 10.04
N SER A 4 66.51 22.23 10.45
CA SER A 4 65.55 21.32 9.81
C SER A 4 64.21 21.11 10.60
N ALA A 5 64.14 21.64 11.83
CA ALA A 5 62.93 21.43 12.66
C ALA A 5 61.84 22.51 12.48
N ASP A 6 62.24 23.75 12.10
CA ASP A 6 61.32 24.88 12.03
C ASP A 6 60.43 24.89 10.76
N THR A 7 60.91 24.29 9.66
CA THR A 7 60.16 24.29 8.40
C THR A 7 58.90 23.34 8.41
N ARG A 8 58.93 22.34 9.28
CA ARG A 8 57.77 21.44 9.42
C ARG A 8 56.65 22.01 10.30
N ALA A 9 56.95 22.92 11.21
CA ALA A 9 55.98 23.56 12.09
C ALA A 9 55.15 24.65 11.39
N ILE A 10 55.64 25.23 10.29
CA ILE A 10 54.96 26.30 9.54
C ILE A 10 53.92 25.73 8.58
N ILE A 11 54.14 24.54 8.01
CA ILE A 11 53.22 23.91 7.06
C ILE A 11 51.96 23.39 7.76
N PHE A 12 52.00 23.00 9.04
CA PHE A 12 50.86 22.48 9.79
C PHE A 12 49.91 23.57 10.31
N ARG A 13 50.26 24.83 10.29
CA ARG A 13 49.37 25.95 10.72
C ARG A 13 48.47 26.51 9.63
N GLN A 14 48.63 26.11 8.37
CA GLN A 14 47.85 26.63 7.24
C GLN A 14 46.60 25.80 6.91
N TRP A 15 46.45 24.64 7.55
CA TRP A 15 45.24 23.78 7.47
C TRP A 15 44.58 23.71 8.85
N GLY A 16 44.13 24.90 9.30
CA GLY A 16 43.42 25.05 10.58
C GLY A 16 41.99 24.54 10.57
N CYS A 17 41.81 23.28 10.22
CA CYS A 17 40.57 22.56 10.58
C CYS A 17 40.76 21.95 11.96
N ALA A 18 40.27 22.60 13.00
CA ALA A 18 40.24 22.06 14.34
C ALA A 18 39.49 20.68 14.33
N PRO A 19 39.99 19.66 15.05
CA PRO A 19 39.39 18.32 15.08
C PRO A 19 37.93 18.29 15.55
N ALA A 20 37.44 19.38 16.15
CA ALA A 20 36.05 19.56 16.54
C ALA A 20 35.07 19.70 15.34
N ASP A 21 35.54 20.16 14.18
CA ASP A 21 34.66 20.36 13.00
C ASP A 21 34.52 19.09 12.17
N ALA A 22 35.52 18.22 12.12
CA ALA A 22 35.46 16.96 11.41
C ALA A 22 34.32 16.04 11.95
N GLY A 23 34.10 16.04 13.26
CA GLY A 23 33.00 15.31 13.89
C GLY A 23 31.60 15.86 13.55
N ARG A 24 31.49 17.17 13.38
CA ARG A 24 30.21 17.80 12.97
C ARG A 24 29.87 17.54 11.51
N TYR A 25 30.84 17.59 10.61
CA TYR A 25 30.66 17.27 9.19
C TYR A 25 30.30 15.78 8.98
N ALA A 26 30.98 14.87 9.70
CA ALA A 26 30.65 13.43 9.64
C ALA A 26 29.23 13.13 10.17
N SER A 27 28.84 13.76 11.26
CA SER A 27 27.49 13.57 11.83
C SER A 27 26.38 14.19 10.95
N SER A 28 26.64 15.29 10.27
CA SER A 28 25.70 15.92 9.34
C SER A 28 25.53 15.09 8.07
N SER A 29 26.61 14.58 7.48
CA SER A 29 26.57 13.73 6.29
C SER A 29 25.85 12.40 6.55
N LEU A 30 26.07 11.77 7.71
CA LEU A 30 25.36 10.57 8.12
C LEU A 30 23.86 10.83 8.32
N ARG A 31 23.46 11.98 8.88
CA ARG A 31 22.05 12.36 9.00
C ARG A 31 21.39 12.56 7.64
N VAL A 32 22.04 13.24 6.72
CA VAL A 32 21.55 13.46 5.36
C VAL A 32 21.38 12.13 4.62
N MET A 33 22.36 11.22 4.70
CA MET A 33 22.28 9.89 4.11
C MET A 33 21.11 9.06 4.70
N ASN A 34 20.93 9.10 6.02
CA ASN A 34 19.82 8.39 6.68
C ASN A 34 18.45 9.00 6.31
N MET A 35 18.34 10.32 6.17
CA MET A 35 17.12 10.97 5.71
C MET A 35 16.79 10.62 4.26
N GLN A 36 17.78 10.54 3.38
CA GLN A 36 17.59 10.15 1.98
C GLN A 36 17.18 8.67 1.84
N ALA A 37 17.83 7.79 2.61
CA ALA A 37 17.46 6.36 2.65
C ALA A 37 16.03 6.17 3.16
N SER A 38 15.65 6.84 4.24
CA SER A 38 14.30 6.81 4.79
C SER A 38 13.25 7.30 3.79
N ASN A 39 13.53 8.38 3.05
CA ASN A 39 12.61 8.89 2.02
C ASN A 39 12.43 7.91 0.84
N LYS A 40 13.50 7.24 0.40
CA LYS A 40 13.42 6.23 -0.66
C LYS A 40 12.55 5.05 -0.23
N THR A 41 12.80 4.49 0.96
CA THR A 41 12.02 3.37 1.50
C THR A 41 10.53 3.71 1.62
N SER A 42 10.20 4.90 2.14
CA SER A 42 8.82 5.38 2.25
C SER A 42 8.14 5.52 0.89
N SER A 43 8.85 5.98 -0.14
CA SER A 43 8.32 6.11 -1.50
C SER A 43 8.06 4.74 -2.13
N TRP A 44 8.95 3.77 -1.96
CA TRP A 44 8.74 2.40 -2.44
C TRP A 44 7.57 1.72 -1.74
N LEU A 45 7.45 1.88 -0.42
CA LEU A 45 6.30 1.38 0.34
C LEU A 45 4.98 1.91 -0.23
N PHE A 46 4.92 3.22 -0.50
CA PHE A 46 3.74 3.83 -1.10
C PHE A 46 3.46 3.31 -2.51
N LEU A 47 4.47 3.15 -3.36
CA LEU A 47 4.32 2.62 -4.73
C LEU A 47 3.79 1.19 -4.74
N ILE A 48 4.31 0.33 -3.87
CA ILE A 48 3.82 -1.05 -3.72
C ILE A 48 2.36 -1.03 -3.26
N CYS A 49 2.04 -0.21 -2.26
CA CYS A 49 0.68 -0.03 -1.76
C CYS A 49 -0.26 0.45 -2.87
N PHE A 50 0.16 1.45 -3.66
CA PHE A 50 -0.56 1.97 -4.80
C PHE A 50 -0.87 0.86 -5.82
N ALA A 51 0.14 0.11 -6.24
CA ALA A 51 -0.03 -0.99 -7.19
C ALA A 51 -1.02 -2.06 -6.68
N LEU A 52 -0.91 -2.44 -5.40
CA LEU A 52 -1.79 -3.42 -4.78
C LEU A 52 -3.23 -2.92 -4.60
N VAL A 53 -3.45 -1.62 -4.35
CA VAL A 53 -4.80 -1.02 -4.32
C VAL A 53 -5.48 -1.18 -5.68
N PHE A 54 -4.79 -0.90 -6.77
CA PHE A 54 -5.34 -1.04 -8.13
C PHE A 54 -5.49 -2.51 -8.56
N TYR A 55 -4.55 -3.38 -8.19
CA TYR A 55 -4.71 -4.82 -8.36
C TYR A 55 -5.98 -5.32 -7.64
N GLY A 56 -6.16 -4.97 -6.37
CA GLY A 56 -7.32 -5.36 -5.58
C GLY A 56 -8.63 -4.82 -6.12
N LEU A 57 -8.65 -3.58 -6.65
CA LEU A 57 -9.80 -3.00 -7.33
C LEU A 57 -10.13 -3.82 -8.59
N GLY A 58 -9.16 -4.08 -9.47
CA GLY A 58 -9.35 -4.86 -10.69
C GLY A 58 -9.86 -6.27 -10.42
N ALA A 59 -9.20 -7.01 -9.52
CA ALA A 59 -9.64 -8.34 -9.10
C ALA A 59 -11.07 -8.33 -8.56
N SER A 60 -11.40 -7.32 -7.77
CA SER A 60 -12.73 -7.14 -7.21
C SER A 60 -13.79 -6.79 -8.27
N PHE A 61 -13.43 -6.09 -9.37
CA PHE A 61 -14.34 -5.88 -10.51
C PHE A 61 -14.63 -7.18 -11.24
N VAL A 62 -13.61 -8.00 -11.51
CA VAL A 62 -13.79 -9.33 -12.12
C VAL A 62 -14.75 -10.19 -11.28
N GLU A 63 -14.57 -10.22 -9.95
CA GLU A 63 -15.46 -10.95 -9.05
C GLU A 63 -16.91 -10.50 -9.18
N SER A 64 -17.16 -9.20 -9.23
CA SER A 64 -18.51 -8.64 -9.20
C SER A 64 -19.23 -8.68 -10.54
N PHE A 65 -18.52 -8.44 -11.64
CA PHE A 65 -19.12 -8.29 -12.96
C PHE A 65 -19.00 -9.54 -13.83
N VAL A 66 -18.10 -10.45 -13.47
CA VAL A 66 -17.91 -11.70 -14.20
C VAL A 66 -18.36 -12.88 -13.33
N ASN A 67 -17.71 -13.12 -12.18
CA ASN A 67 -17.94 -14.34 -11.40
C ASN A 67 -19.38 -14.42 -10.86
N TYR A 68 -19.82 -13.46 -10.06
CA TYR A 68 -21.15 -13.54 -9.42
C TYR A 68 -22.32 -13.65 -10.42
N PRO A 69 -22.37 -12.87 -11.52
CA PRO A 69 -23.44 -13.04 -12.51
C PRO A 69 -23.41 -14.41 -13.20
N THR A 70 -22.21 -14.95 -13.51
CA THR A 70 -22.08 -16.24 -14.19
C THR A 70 -22.42 -17.42 -13.30
N TRP A 71 -22.38 -17.27 -11.97
CA TRP A 71 -22.80 -18.33 -11.04
C TRP A 71 -24.26 -18.77 -11.26
N ARG A 72 -25.12 -17.87 -11.74
CA ARG A 72 -26.52 -18.18 -12.06
C ARG A 72 -26.67 -19.13 -13.25
N LEU A 73 -25.63 -19.28 -14.07
CA LEU A 73 -25.58 -20.12 -15.26
C LEU A 73 -25.07 -21.53 -14.97
N ILE A 74 -24.54 -21.77 -13.77
CA ILE A 74 -24.03 -23.07 -13.36
C ILE A 74 -25.18 -23.94 -12.91
N GLY A 75 -25.22 -25.20 -13.38
CA GLY A 75 -26.23 -26.17 -12.97
C GLY A 75 -26.21 -26.40 -11.45
N ALA A 76 -27.37 -26.60 -10.86
CA ALA A 76 -27.50 -26.78 -9.41
C ALA A 76 -26.65 -27.93 -8.85
N ASN A 77 -26.51 -29.01 -9.63
CA ASN A 77 -25.73 -30.18 -9.24
C ASN A 77 -24.19 -29.92 -9.26
N GLU A 78 -23.73 -29.11 -10.19
CA GLU A 78 -22.33 -28.78 -10.41
C GLU A 78 -21.85 -27.60 -9.54
N PHE A 79 -22.77 -26.73 -9.13
CA PHE A 79 -22.46 -25.49 -8.43
C PHE A 79 -21.62 -25.70 -7.16
N ARG A 80 -21.98 -26.69 -6.35
CA ARG A 80 -21.26 -26.97 -5.10
C ARG A 80 -19.81 -27.33 -5.34
N ALA A 81 -19.54 -28.23 -6.29
CA ALA A 81 -18.17 -28.64 -6.63
C ALA A 81 -17.37 -27.49 -7.21
N TYR A 82 -17.98 -26.70 -8.12
CA TYR A 82 -17.38 -25.51 -8.69
C TYR A 82 -17.03 -24.48 -7.60
N HIS A 83 -17.95 -24.17 -6.71
CA HIS A 83 -17.78 -23.16 -5.67
C HIS A 83 -16.69 -23.57 -4.65
N GLN A 84 -16.63 -24.86 -4.30
CA GLN A 84 -15.59 -25.38 -3.43
C GLN A 84 -14.19 -25.32 -4.10
N ALA A 85 -14.10 -25.59 -5.40
CA ALA A 85 -12.85 -25.46 -6.16
C ALA A 85 -12.41 -24.01 -6.32
N LEU A 86 -13.34 -23.07 -6.47
CA LEU A 86 -13.05 -21.62 -6.60
C LEU A 86 -12.56 -21.00 -5.29
N SER A 87 -13.05 -21.42 -4.15
CA SER A 87 -12.79 -20.80 -2.84
C SER A 87 -11.30 -20.61 -2.52
N PRO A 88 -10.41 -21.61 -2.65
CA PRO A 88 -8.98 -21.42 -2.38
C PRO A 88 -8.32 -20.45 -3.35
N LEU A 89 -8.77 -20.37 -4.59
CA LEU A 89 -8.25 -19.41 -5.58
C LEU A 89 -8.63 -17.97 -5.19
N VAL A 90 -9.86 -17.74 -4.77
CA VAL A 90 -10.32 -16.42 -4.27
C VAL A 90 -9.50 -16.02 -3.04
N ILE A 91 -9.25 -16.94 -2.11
CA ILE A 91 -8.41 -16.66 -0.94
C ILE A 91 -7.00 -16.27 -1.38
N GLY A 92 -6.35 -17.06 -2.23
CA GLY A 92 -4.99 -16.84 -2.67
C GLY A 92 -4.79 -15.56 -3.47
N TYR A 93 -5.65 -15.30 -4.43
CA TYR A 93 -5.49 -14.20 -5.39
C TYR A 93 -6.23 -12.91 -5.03
N MET A 94 -7.19 -12.94 -4.10
CA MET A 94 -7.96 -11.75 -3.73
C MET A 94 -7.79 -11.39 -2.24
N VAL A 95 -8.01 -12.37 -1.34
CA VAL A 95 -8.01 -12.09 0.11
C VAL A 95 -6.61 -11.81 0.63
N ILE A 96 -5.62 -12.63 0.27
CA ILE A 96 -4.23 -12.46 0.73
C ILE A 96 -3.63 -11.15 0.21
N PRO A 97 -3.66 -10.81 -1.10
CA PRO A 97 -3.17 -9.51 -1.58
C PRO A 97 -3.86 -8.32 -0.92
N LYS A 98 -5.17 -8.42 -0.66
CA LYS A 98 -5.93 -7.39 0.04
C LYS A 98 -5.47 -7.23 1.50
N LEU A 99 -5.19 -8.33 2.20
CA LEU A 99 -4.64 -8.31 3.55
C LEU A 99 -3.28 -7.61 3.58
N ILE A 100 -2.39 -7.98 2.65
CA ILE A 100 -1.08 -7.33 2.48
C ILE A 100 -1.26 -5.84 2.23
N THR A 101 -2.16 -5.45 1.31
CA THR A 101 -2.45 -4.04 1.01
C THR A 101 -2.88 -3.28 2.26
N THR A 102 -3.75 -3.88 3.07
CA THR A 102 -4.24 -3.24 4.31
C THR A 102 -3.11 -3.06 5.32
N ILE A 103 -2.27 -4.08 5.53
CA ILE A 103 -1.10 -4.00 6.42
C ILE A 103 -0.14 -2.92 5.95
N LEU A 104 0.19 -2.88 4.65
CA LEU A 104 1.08 -1.86 4.10
C LEU A 104 0.49 -0.46 4.22
N THR A 105 -0.83 -0.29 4.03
CA THR A 105 -1.51 1.00 4.22
C THR A 105 -1.43 1.45 5.68
N ILE A 106 -1.57 0.53 6.63
CA ILE A 106 -1.39 0.82 8.06
C ILE A 106 0.07 1.22 8.34
N LEU A 107 1.06 0.54 7.76
CA LEU A 107 2.47 0.90 7.90
C LEU A 107 2.79 2.29 7.35
N LEU A 108 2.05 2.77 6.34
CA LEU A 108 2.19 4.15 5.85
C LEU A 108 1.84 5.22 6.90
N LEU A 109 1.14 4.91 8.00
CA LEU A 109 0.91 5.86 9.09
C LEU A 109 2.23 6.28 9.76
N TRP A 110 3.21 5.38 9.80
CA TRP A 110 4.54 5.62 10.39
C TRP A 110 5.59 5.96 9.33
N PHE A 111 5.57 5.23 8.21
CA PHE A 111 6.59 5.31 7.14
C PHE A 111 6.09 6.05 5.90
N ARG A 112 5.21 7.06 6.06
CA ARG A 112 4.69 7.81 4.93
C ARG A 112 5.73 8.75 4.31
N PRO A 113 5.73 8.94 2.98
CA PRO A 113 6.47 10.01 2.33
C PRO A 113 6.05 11.39 2.86
N ALA A 114 7.02 12.32 2.99
CA ALA A 114 6.80 13.63 3.60
C ALA A 114 5.62 14.47 3.04
N PRO A 115 5.35 14.49 1.72
CA PRO A 115 4.25 15.29 1.16
C PRO A 115 2.86 14.74 1.44
N LEU A 116 2.74 13.48 1.91
CA LEU A 116 1.43 12.86 2.12
C LEU A 116 0.83 13.24 3.47
N PRO A 117 -0.40 13.77 3.53
CA PRO A 117 -1.04 14.14 4.78
C PRO A 117 -1.51 12.90 5.58
N ARG A 118 -1.32 12.92 6.89
CA ARG A 118 -1.71 11.79 7.77
C ARG A 118 -3.19 11.44 7.69
N TRP A 119 -4.04 12.46 7.63
CA TRP A 119 -5.50 12.25 7.59
C TRP A 119 -5.93 11.42 6.37
N ALA A 120 -5.25 11.57 5.24
CA ALA A 120 -5.58 10.82 4.04
C ALA A 120 -5.18 9.34 4.16
N ILE A 121 -4.08 9.03 4.86
CA ILE A 121 -3.72 7.64 5.15
C ILE A 121 -4.73 7.02 6.15
N TRP A 122 -5.16 7.76 7.18
CA TRP A 122 -6.24 7.31 8.06
C TRP A 122 -7.53 7.04 7.29
N LEU A 123 -7.92 7.94 6.38
CA LEU A 123 -9.09 7.74 5.53
C LEU A 123 -8.93 6.48 4.65
N ALA A 124 -7.75 6.25 4.07
CA ALA A 124 -7.47 5.05 3.30
C ALA A 124 -7.60 3.77 4.14
N VAL A 125 -7.12 3.77 5.38
CA VAL A 125 -7.29 2.65 6.32
C VAL A 125 -8.78 2.42 6.60
N MET A 126 -9.54 3.46 6.93
CA MET A 126 -10.98 3.34 7.19
C MET A 126 -11.74 2.78 5.98
N LEU A 127 -11.47 3.29 4.78
CA LEU A 127 -12.06 2.80 3.54
C LEU A 127 -11.73 1.32 3.25
N GLN A 128 -10.58 0.82 3.71
CA GLN A 128 -10.23 -0.60 3.59
C GLN A 128 -10.85 -1.47 4.69
N LEU A 129 -11.12 -0.92 5.88
CA LEU A 129 -11.76 -1.67 6.97
C LEU A 129 -13.24 -1.96 6.67
N ILE A 130 -13.96 -1.06 6.01
CA ILE A 130 -15.37 -1.29 5.63
C ILE A 130 -15.55 -2.61 4.86
N PRO A 131 -14.83 -2.89 3.75
CA PRO A 131 -14.88 -4.16 3.08
C PRO A 131 -14.49 -5.36 3.95
N TRP A 132 -13.57 -5.20 4.91
CA TRP A 132 -13.20 -6.28 5.82
C TRP A 132 -14.34 -6.64 6.77
N VAL A 133 -14.98 -5.64 7.39
CA VAL A 133 -16.15 -5.85 8.23
C VAL A 133 -17.28 -6.52 7.43
N SER A 134 -17.55 -6.03 6.23
CA SER A 134 -18.54 -6.65 5.33
C SER A 134 -18.18 -8.09 4.97
N THR A 135 -16.88 -8.36 4.74
CA THR A 135 -16.42 -9.71 4.41
C THR A 135 -16.69 -10.69 5.55
N VAL A 136 -16.35 -10.32 6.78
CA VAL A 136 -16.51 -11.21 7.94
C VAL A 136 -17.98 -11.34 8.33
N ALA A 137 -18.75 -10.25 8.35
CA ALA A 137 -20.11 -10.23 8.86
C ALA A 137 -21.16 -10.74 7.84
N ILE A 138 -20.93 -10.57 6.55
CA ILE A 138 -21.93 -10.84 5.51
C ILE A 138 -21.44 -11.84 4.47
N GLN A 139 -20.30 -11.52 3.82
CA GLN A 139 -19.84 -12.28 2.66
C GLN A 139 -19.43 -13.69 3.04
N PHE A 140 -18.64 -13.85 4.10
CA PHE A 140 -18.15 -15.15 4.54
C PHE A 140 -19.29 -16.10 4.96
N PRO A 141 -20.27 -15.70 5.76
CA PRO A 141 -21.46 -16.53 6.06
C PRO A 141 -22.20 -16.99 4.79
N ILE A 142 -22.43 -16.09 3.83
CA ILE A 142 -23.09 -16.43 2.57
C ILE A 142 -22.26 -17.44 1.77
N GLN A 143 -20.94 -17.25 1.67
CA GLN A 143 -20.05 -18.16 0.95
C GLN A 143 -20.03 -19.56 1.59
N VAL A 144 -20.06 -19.64 2.93
CA VAL A 144 -20.17 -20.92 3.65
C VAL A 144 -21.48 -21.62 3.34
N GLN A 145 -22.61 -20.90 3.33
CA GLN A 145 -23.91 -21.45 2.98
C GLN A 145 -23.93 -21.98 1.54
N LEU A 146 -23.42 -21.20 0.56
CA LEU A 146 -23.34 -21.62 -0.84
C LEU A 146 -22.43 -22.85 -1.02
N SER A 147 -21.34 -22.96 -0.25
CA SER A 147 -20.46 -24.15 -0.28
C SER A 147 -21.12 -25.40 0.30
N ARG A 148 -22.00 -25.24 1.30
CA ARG A 148 -22.65 -26.33 2.00
C ARG A 148 -23.94 -26.77 1.32
N ASP A 149 -24.81 -25.79 1.00
CA ASP A 149 -26.17 -26.04 0.61
C ASP A 149 -26.38 -26.02 -0.93
N GLY A 150 -25.38 -25.49 -1.69
CA GLY A 150 -25.39 -25.41 -3.14
C GLY A 150 -25.98 -24.11 -3.67
N LEU A 151 -26.46 -24.13 -4.93
CA LEU A 151 -26.95 -22.95 -5.63
C LEU A 151 -28.18 -22.35 -4.94
N SER A 152 -28.10 -21.08 -4.57
CA SER A 152 -29.22 -20.31 -4.03
C SER A 152 -29.22 -18.92 -4.67
N LEU A 153 -30.20 -18.67 -5.55
CA LEU A 153 -30.33 -17.38 -6.24
C LEU A 153 -30.51 -16.20 -5.27
N PRO A 154 -31.36 -16.30 -4.21
CA PRO A 154 -31.50 -15.22 -3.24
C PRO A 154 -30.19 -14.86 -2.54
N LEU A 155 -29.36 -15.84 -2.17
CA LEU A 155 -28.05 -15.60 -1.54
C LEU A 155 -27.08 -14.93 -2.51
N ILE A 156 -27.08 -15.31 -3.79
CA ILE A 156 -26.24 -14.67 -4.82
C ILE A 156 -26.68 -13.22 -5.04
N GLU A 157 -27.98 -12.93 -5.05
CA GLU A 157 -28.48 -11.56 -5.18
C GLU A 157 -28.11 -10.68 -3.98
N GLN A 158 -28.24 -11.22 -2.78
CA GLN A 158 -27.80 -10.55 -1.56
C GLN A 158 -26.29 -10.29 -1.59
N LEU A 159 -25.50 -11.26 -2.06
CA LEU A 159 -24.06 -11.14 -2.22
C LEU A 159 -23.71 -10.01 -3.19
N ILE A 160 -24.35 -9.95 -4.37
CA ILE A 160 -24.14 -8.91 -5.38
C ILE A 160 -24.47 -7.53 -4.81
N PHE A 161 -25.64 -7.38 -4.18
CA PHE A 161 -26.10 -6.10 -3.63
C PHE A 161 -25.15 -5.58 -2.53
N THR A 162 -24.88 -6.43 -1.54
CA THR A 162 -24.00 -6.05 -0.41
C THR A 162 -22.56 -5.82 -0.86
N ASN A 163 -22.05 -6.58 -1.84
CA ASN A 163 -20.75 -6.39 -2.42
C ASN A 163 -20.62 -5.03 -3.11
N TRP A 164 -21.65 -4.56 -3.82
CA TRP A 164 -21.63 -3.27 -4.48
C TRP A 164 -21.44 -2.13 -3.47
N TRP A 165 -22.31 -2.04 -2.48
CA TRP A 165 -22.31 -0.91 -1.53
C TRP A 165 -21.20 -0.97 -0.49
N LEU A 166 -20.92 -2.13 0.06
CA LEU A 166 -20.00 -2.26 1.20
C LEU A 166 -18.56 -2.60 0.78
N ARG A 167 -18.34 -2.94 -0.48
CA ARG A 167 -16.99 -3.27 -0.96
C ARG A 167 -16.58 -2.42 -2.16
N LYS A 168 -17.40 -2.31 -3.22
CA LYS A 168 -17.01 -1.56 -4.43
C LYS A 168 -16.93 -0.07 -4.19
N VAL A 169 -17.96 0.54 -3.63
CA VAL A 169 -17.98 1.98 -3.39
C VAL A 169 -16.77 2.42 -2.54
N PRO A 170 -16.50 1.82 -1.36
CA PRO A 170 -15.29 2.16 -0.60
C PRO A 170 -13.97 1.91 -1.35
N GLN A 171 -13.87 0.83 -2.15
CA GLN A 171 -12.67 0.53 -2.92
C GLN A 171 -12.42 1.56 -4.03
N ILE A 172 -13.47 1.99 -4.73
CA ILE A 172 -13.38 3.03 -5.76
C ILE A 172 -12.93 4.35 -5.13
N ILE A 173 -13.55 4.77 -4.03
CA ILE A 173 -13.16 5.99 -3.31
C ILE A 173 -11.69 5.89 -2.87
N ASN A 174 -11.27 4.74 -2.34
CA ASN A 174 -9.89 4.50 -1.93
C ASN A 174 -8.91 4.59 -3.10
N ALA A 175 -9.25 4.06 -4.28
CA ALA A 175 -8.42 4.18 -5.47
C ALA A 175 -8.26 5.64 -5.92
N PHE A 176 -9.34 6.44 -5.94
CA PHE A 176 -9.23 7.88 -6.22
C PHE A 176 -8.40 8.62 -5.19
N LEU A 177 -8.51 8.26 -3.91
CA LEU A 177 -7.66 8.80 -2.85
C LEU A 177 -6.18 8.50 -3.12
N PHE A 178 -5.84 7.26 -3.51
CA PHE A 178 -4.46 6.90 -3.87
C PHE A 178 -3.96 7.60 -5.13
N LEU A 179 -4.80 7.82 -6.15
CA LEU A 179 -4.47 8.65 -7.32
C LEU A 179 -4.14 10.09 -6.90
N TRP A 180 -4.95 10.68 -6.04
CA TRP A 180 -4.70 12.02 -5.51
C TRP A 180 -3.38 12.06 -4.71
N LEU A 181 -3.11 11.09 -3.83
CA LEU A 181 -1.87 10.99 -3.08
C LEU A 181 -0.65 10.85 -4.01
N MET A 182 -0.77 10.04 -5.08
CA MET A 182 0.27 9.94 -6.11
C MET A 182 0.53 11.27 -6.80
N SER A 183 -0.52 12.04 -7.11
CA SER A 183 -0.36 13.36 -7.72
C SER A 183 0.44 14.33 -6.86
N LEU A 184 0.29 14.25 -5.52
CA LEU A 184 1.08 15.08 -4.59
C LEU A 184 2.57 14.72 -4.62
N LEU A 185 2.91 13.43 -4.72
CA LEU A 185 4.30 12.97 -4.85
C LEU A 185 4.93 13.45 -6.15
N LEU A 186 4.22 13.30 -7.27
CA LEU A 186 4.71 13.70 -8.58
C LEU A 186 4.95 15.20 -8.66
N ARG A 187 4.01 16.04 -8.19
CA ARG A 187 4.18 17.51 -8.16
C ARG A 187 5.43 17.94 -7.40
N ARG A 188 5.77 17.26 -6.31
CA ARG A 188 6.98 17.57 -5.55
C ARG A 188 8.25 17.19 -6.32
N SER A 189 8.28 16.03 -6.98
CA SER A 189 9.40 15.60 -7.79
C SER A 189 9.70 16.57 -8.94
N PHE A 190 8.64 17.05 -9.62
CA PHE A 190 8.81 18.01 -10.72
C PHE A 190 9.34 19.37 -10.22
N ARG A 191 8.89 19.87 -9.08
CA ARG A 191 9.41 21.12 -8.51
C ARG A 191 10.87 21.02 -8.13
N ALA A 192 11.28 19.94 -7.47
CA ALA A 192 12.67 19.71 -7.10
C ALA A 192 13.60 19.58 -8.31
N GLY A 193 13.13 19.05 -9.44
CA GLY A 193 13.90 18.97 -10.68
C GLY A 193 13.96 20.29 -11.47
N ALA A 194 13.06 21.24 -11.22
CA ALA A 194 13.10 22.57 -11.86
C ALA A 194 14.01 23.57 -11.13
N GLU A 195 14.36 23.28 -9.88
CA GLU A 195 15.24 24.11 -9.03
C GLU A 195 16.71 23.65 -9.05
N ALA A 196 17.02 22.50 -9.69
CA ALA A 196 18.36 21.92 -9.82
C ALA A 196 18.99 22.24 -11.17
#